data_7fba13417a7184847d25d8036b378b34
#
_entry.id   7fba13417a7184847d25d8036b378b34
#
_cell.length_a   1.000
_cell.length_b   1.000
_cell.length_c   1.000
_cell.angle_alpha   90.00
_cell.angle_beta   90.00
_cell.angle_gamma   90.00
#
_symmetry.space_group_name_H-M   'P 1'
#
loop_
_entity.id
_entity.type
_entity.pdbx_description
1 polymer ?
#
loop_
_entity_poly.entity_id
_entity_poly.type
_entity_poly.pdbx_seq_one_letter_code
_entity_poly.pdbx_strand_id
1 'polypeptide(L)'
;LRPNTAAGDDKFQMLAFARRDGFVYAFGTPNGRFGDAYVARVPEQQLLNPLAYQYWTGSTWQLGTSVLATPIVTGSVGELSVRYDEILRSWEMMYLDESRGEIVLRLASQPTGPWGTPIPVASFSQYPHLYGGFLNPDSRGTDIYFTMTQHDRYNVSLMHVRLPANVLSARPGPRS
;
A
#
# COMPACT_ATOMS: atom_id res chain seq x y z
N LEU A 1 14.03 14.10 7.10
CA LEU A 1 14.29 12.80 7.73
C LEU A 1 13.35 12.66 8.92
N ARG A 2 12.51 11.65 8.89
CA ARG A 2 11.69 11.31 10.04
C ARG A 2 12.52 10.42 10.95
N PRO A 3 12.63 10.73 12.23
CA PRO A 3 13.34 9.85 13.14
C PRO A 3 12.56 8.54 13.26
N ASN A 4 13.28 7.44 13.16
CA ASN A 4 12.75 6.15 13.55
C ASN A 4 12.57 6.18 15.07
N THR A 5 11.38 5.90 15.57
CA THR A 5 11.16 5.84 17.02
C THR A 5 11.71 4.52 17.55
N ALA A 6 12.24 4.54 18.77
CA ALA A 6 12.76 3.33 19.41
C ALA A 6 11.65 2.26 19.62
N ALA A 7 10.41 2.71 19.81
CA ALA A 7 9.24 1.84 19.92
C ALA A 7 8.74 1.31 18.57
N GLY A 8 9.16 1.93 17.44
CA GLY A 8 8.71 1.55 16.11
C GLY A 8 7.22 1.86 15.84
N ASP A 9 6.62 2.74 16.62
CA ASP A 9 5.18 3.03 16.65
C ASP A 9 4.75 4.21 15.76
N ASP A 10 5.72 4.94 15.16
CA ASP A 10 5.39 5.99 14.19
C ASP A 10 4.73 5.37 12.95
N LYS A 11 3.66 6.00 12.49
CA LYS A 11 2.79 5.55 11.39
C LYS A 11 3.50 5.43 10.02
N PHE A 12 4.73 5.89 9.90
CA PHE A 12 5.49 5.94 8.66
C PHE A 12 6.90 5.37 8.83
N GLN A 13 7.04 4.28 9.59
CA GLN A 13 8.31 3.57 9.78
C GLN A 13 8.71 2.77 8.53
N MET A 14 7.75 2.08 7.94
CA MET A 14 7.92 1.42 6.64
C MET A 14 7.13 2.20 5.60
N LEU A 15 7.71 2.39 4.40
CA LEU A 15 7.17 3.28 3.40
C LEU A 15 7.13 2.64 2.01
N ALA A 16 6.03 2.88 1.29
CA ALA A 16 5.98 2.77 -0.16
C ALA A 16 5.63 4.14 -0.76
N PHE A 17 6.23 4.43 -1.90
CA PHE A 17 5.99 5.69 -2.61
C PHE A 17 5.30 5.44 -3.93
N ALA A 18 4.36 6.30 -4.26
CA ALA A 18 3.75 6.36 -5.58
C ALA A 18 3.64 7.83 -6.04
N ARG A 19 3.79 8.06 -7.33
CA ARG A 19 3.75 9.39 -7.92
C ARG A 19 2.51 9.55 -8.77
N ARG A 20 1.77 10.67 -8.59
CA ARG A 20 0.62 11.00 -9.43
C ARG A 20 0.22 12.47 -9.25
N ASP A 21 -0.22 13.09 -10.36
CA ASP A 21 -0.83 14.43 -10.39
C ASP A 21 0.01 15.50 -9.66
N GLY A 22 1.34 15.47 -9.85
CA GLY A 22 2.29 16.44 -9.27
C GLY A 22 2.61 16.20 -7.79
N PHE A 23 2.14 15.09 -7.21
CA PHE A 23 2.42 14.69 -5.83
C PHE A 23 3.18 13.37 -5.77
N VAL A 24 4.04 13.26 -4.77
CA VAL A 24 4.53 11.99 -4.24
C VAL A 24 3.67 11.63 -3.03
N TYR A 25 3.03 10.47 -3.10
CA TYR A 25 2.28 9.87 -1.99
C TYR A 25 3.19 8.91 -1.24
N ALA A 26 3.24 9.06 0.07
CA ALA A 26 3.93 8.16 0.98
C ALA A 26 2.89 7.34 1.73
N PHE A 27 2.83 6.05 1.43
CA PHE A 27 2.01 5.10 2.18
C PHE A 27 2.87 4.49 3.25
N GLY A 28 2.42 4.52 4.49
CA GLY A 28 3.22 4.13 5.64
C GLY A 28 2.51 3.18 6.58
N THR A 29 3.30 2.38 7.29
CA THR A 29 2.86 1.54 8.41
C THR A 29 3.82 1.72 9.57
N PRO A 30 3.41 1.43 10.81
CA PRO A 30 4.33 1.21 11.91
C PRO A 30 5.31 0.07 11.61
N ASN A 31 6.34 -0.06 12.41
CA ASN A 31 7.27 -1.19 12.31
C ASN A 31 6.54 -2.52 12.59
N GLY A 32 6.97 -3.58 11.91
CA GLY A 32 6.34 -4.89 12.00
C GLY A 32 5.20 -5.10 10.99
N ARG A 33 4.27 -6.00 11.30
CA ARG A 33 3.23 -6.46 10.35
C ARG A 33 1.82 -6.43 10.91
N PHE A 34 1.61 -5.74 12.03
CA PHE A 34 0.36 -5.75 12.79
C PHE A 34 -0.25 -4.35 12.94
N GLY A 35 0.20 -3.41 12.14
CA GLY A 35 -0.29 -2.03 12.14
C GLY A 35 -1.18 -1.70 10.96
N ASP A 36 -1.88 -0.57 11.09
CA ASP A 36 -2.69 0.00 10.03
C ASP A 36 -1.84 0.66 8.94
N ALA A 37 -2.41 0.87 7.75
CA ALA A 37 -1.80 1.69 6.73
C ALA A 37 -2.33 3.13 6.77
N TYR A 38 -1.42 4.08 6.50
CA TYR A 38 -1.66 5.53 6.48
C TYR A 38 -1.16 6.12 5.18
N VAL A 39 -1.57 7.35 4.86
CA VAL A 39 -1.07 8.07 3.69
C VAL A 39 -0.75 9.52 3.99
N ALA A 40 0.39 9.96 3.47
CA ALA A 40 0.78 11.36 3.37
C ALA A 40 1.07 11.70 1.90
N ARG A 41 1.09 12.98 1.56
CA ARG A 41 1.51 13.45 0.25
C ARG A 41 2.38 14.70 0.36
N VAL A 42 3.19 14.93 -0.67
CA VAL A 42 4.01 16.13 -0.79
C VAL A 42 4.10 16.53 -2.25
N PRO A 43 4.09 17.82 -2.61
CA PRO A 43 4.41 18.25 -3.97
C PRO A 43 5.78 17.71 -4.40
N GLU A 44 5.90 17.20 -5.62
CA GLU A 44 7.13 16.55 -6.10
C GLU A 44 8.38 17.42 -5.92
N GLN A 45 8.24 18.73 -6.20
CA GLN A 45 9.34 19.68 -6.09
C GLN A 45 9.78 19.94 -4.64
N GLN A 46 8.96 19.49 -3.66
CA GLN A 46 9.21 19.66 -2.24
C GLN A 46 9.46 18.36 -1.48
N LEU A 47 9.78 17.30 -2.19
CA LEU A 47 9.98 15.95 -1.62
C LEU A 47 10.92 15.95 -0.39
N LEU A 48 11.96 16.74 -0.44
CA LEU A 48 12.96 16.85 0.64
C LEU A 48 12.60 17.87 1.73
N ASN A 49 11.49 18.60 1.57
CA ASN A 49 11.02 19.54 2.58
C ASN A 49 10.05 18.86 3.56
N PRO A 50 10.47 18.52 4.80
CA PRO A 50 9.62 17.83 5.76
C PRO A 50 8.40 18.65 6.19
N LEU A 51 8.42 19.97 6.04
CA LEU A 51 7.33 20.86 6.40
C LEU A 51 6.23 20.94 5.32
N ALA A 52 6.48 20.42 4.12
CA ALA A 52 5.53 20.44 3.01
C ALA A 52 4.61 19.23 2.96
N TYR A 53 4.83 18.25 3.84
CA TYR A 53 4.01 17.04 3.87
C TYR A 53 2.63 17.31 4.44
N GLN A 54 1.63 16.83 3.70
CA GLN A 54 0.24 16.80 4.12
C GLN A 54 -0.16 15.38 4.50
N TYR A 55 -0.88 15.25 5.59
CA TYR A 55 -1.35 13.97 6.13
C TYR A 55 -2.85 13.86 5.94
N TRP A 56 -3.33 12.66 5.58
CA TRP A 56 -4.76 12.41 5.47
C TRP A 56 -5.38 12.24 6.84
N THR A 57 -6.37 13.06 7.17
CA THR A 57 -7.03 13.08 8.48
C THR A 57 -8.37 12.35 8.50
N GLY A 58 -8.69 11.58 7.43
CA GLY A 58 -9.97 10.91 7.26
C GLY A 58 -10.97 11.72 6.44
N SER A 59 -10.79 13.03 6.34
CA SER A 59 -11.67 13.92 5.58
C SER A 59 -10.94 14.95 4.72
N THR A 60 -9.73 15.35 5.12
CA THR A 60 -8.96 16.39 4.44
C THR A 60 -7.46 16.15 4.55
N TRP A 61 -6.71 16.80 3.67
CA TRP A 61 -5.25 16.85 3.71
C TRP A 61 -4.80 18.03 4.57
N GLN A 62 -3.98 17.76 5.59
CA GLN A 62 -3.46 18.80 6.50
C GLN A 62 -1.93 18.78 6.57
N LEU A 63 -1.33 19.96 6.50
CA LEU A 63 0.09 20.14 6.83
C LEU A 63 0.31 19.80 8.30
N GLY A 64 1.43 19.17 8.61
CA GLY A 64 1.76 18.87 10.01
C GLY A 64 2.67 17.68 10.20
N THR A 65 2.30 16.79 11.11
CA THR A 65 3.09 15.61 11.49
C THR A 65 2.29 14.32 11.28
N SER A 66 2.97 13.17 11.35
CA SER A 66 2.39 11.84 11.22
C SER A 66 1.24 11.55 12.21
N VAL A 67 1.24 12.23 13.36
CA VAL A 67 0.18 12.11 14.37
C VAL A 67 -1.21 12.41 13.81
N LEU A 68 -1.31 13.33 12.84
CA LEU A 68 -2.58 13.72 12.20
C LEU A 68 -3.16 12.62 11.29
N ALA A 69 -2.33 11.70 10.79
CA ALA A 69 -2.79 10.70 9.86
C ALA A 69 -3.79 9.75 10.50
N THR A 70 -4.90 9.50 9.79
CA THR A 70 -5.87 8.45 10.14
C THR A 70 -5.67 7.23 9.25
N PRO A 71 -6.02 6.02 9.72
CA PRO A 71 -5.91 4.82 8.92
C PRO A 71 -6.70 4.91 7.61
N ILE A 72 -6.10 4.44 6.52
CA ILE A 72 -6.76 4.21 5.23
C ILE A 72 -7.08 2.73 4.99
N VAL A 73 -6.31 1.84 5.63
CA VAL A 73 -6.59 0.41 5.74
C VAL A 73 -6.29 0.02 7.18
N THR A 74 -7.23 -0.64 7.83
CA THR A 74 -7.07 -1.16 9.20
C THR A 74 -6.72 -2.63 9.17
N GLY A 75 -5.88 -3.08 10.11
CA GLY A 75 -5.54 -4.49 10.32
C GLY A 75 -4.03 -4.75 10.30
N SER A 76 -3.67 -5.99 9.94
CA SER A 76 -2.28 -6.45 9.93
C SER A 76 -1.62 -6.19 8.59
N VAL A 77 -1.24 -4.94 8.34
CA VAL A 77 -0.58 -4.52 7.10
C VAL A 77 0.93 -4.65 7.26
N GLY A 78 1.50 -5.64 6.60
CA GLY A 78 2.96 -5.85 6.52
C GLY A 78 3.62 -4.99 5.45
N GLU A 79 4.71 -5.50 4.86
CA GLU A 79 5.43 -4.82 3.78
C GLU A 79 4.46 -4.49 2.65
N LEU A 80 4.34 -3.21 2.31
CA LEU A 80 3.38 -2.75 1.33
C LEU A 80 4.05 -2.21 0.06
N SER A 81 3.35 -2.35 -1.05
CA SER A 81 3.70 -1.79 -2.35
C SER A 81 2.47 -1.14 -2.96
N VAL A 82 2.60 0.08 -3.47
CA VAL A 82 1.47 0.85 -3.98
C VAL A 82 1.82 1.46 -5.34
N ARG A 83 0.84 1.44 -6.25
CA ARG A 83 0.94 2.15 -7.53
C ARG A 83 -0.43 2.60 -8.02
N TYR A 84 -0.45 3.42 -9.04
CA TYR A 84 -1.65 3.73 -9.81
C TYR A 84 -1.60 3.04 -11.17
N ASP A 85 -2.65 2.31 -11.53
CA ASP A 85 -2.81 1.70 -12.86
C ASP A 85 -3.68 2.61 -13.74
N GLU A 86 -3.09 3.09 -14.87
CA GLU A 86 -3.76 4.00 -15.79
C GLU A 86 -4.87 3.31 -16.61
N ILE A 87 -4.75 2.02 -16.88
CA ILE A 87 -5.76 1.25 -17.62
C ILE A 87 -6.98 1.02 -16.75
N LEU A 88 -6.75 0.55 -15.52
CA LEU A 88 -7.81 0.34 -14.55
C LEU A 88 -8.31 1.65 -13.95
N ARG A 89 -7.59 2.75 -14.08
CA ARG A 89 -7.84 4.01 -13.39
C ARG A 89 -8.03 3.80 -11.89
N SER A 90 -7.14 3.03 -11.30
CA SER A 90 -7.24 2.55 -9.92
C SER A 90 -5.91 2.58 -9.22
N TRP A 91 -5.93 2.97 -7.96
CA TRP A 91 -4.84 2.70 -7.04
C TRP A 91 -4.86 1.23 -6.68
N GLU A 92 -3.69 0.65 -6.63
CA GLU A 92 -3.43 -0.73 -6.25
C GLU A 92 -2.49 -0.74 -5.05
N MET A 93 -2.87 -1.46 -4.01
CA MET A 93 -2.05 -1.69 -2.83
C MET A 93 -1.91 -3.18 -2.61
N MET A 94 -0.68 -3.66 -2.59
CA MET A 94 -0.33 -5.05 -2.27
C MET A 94 0.43 -5.07 -0.95
N TYR A 95 0.11 -6.01 -0.08
CA TYR A 95 0.81 -6.19 1.19
C TYR A 95 0.62 -7.61 1.73
N LEU A 96 1.49 -8.01 2.67
CA LEU A 96 1.27 -9.19 3.47
C LEU A 96 0.24 -8.87 4.57
N ASP A 97 -0.91 -9.51 4.52
CA ASP A 97 -1.85 -9.57 5.64
C ASP A 97 -1.43 -10.71 6.57
N GLU A 98 -0.65 -10.37 7.60
CA GLU A 98 -0.07 -11.35 8.52
C GLU A 98 -1.16 -12.14 9.28
N SER A 99 -2.29 -11.50 9.59
CA SER A 99 -3.41 -12.16 10.30
C SER A 99 -4.08 -13.24 9.46
N ARG A 100 -4.01 -13.11 8.13
CA ARG A 100 -4.57 -14.06 7.16
C ARG A 100 -3.52 -15.04 6.62
N GLY A 101 -2.23 -14.72 6.78
CA GLY A 101 -1.15 -15.44 6.12
C GLY A 101 -1.22 -15.36 4.59
N GLU A 102 -1.59 -14.21 4.05
CA GLU A 102 -1.84 -13.99 2.64
C GLU A 102 -1.15 -12.71 2.13
N ILE A 103 -0.55 -12.75 0.95
CA ILE A 103 -0.33 -11.53 0.17
C ILE A 103 -1.65 -11.20 -0.50
N VAL A 104 -2.12 -9.97 -0.26
CA VAL A 104 -3.39 -9.48 -0.77
C VAL A 104 -3.21 -8.25 -1.63
N LEU A 105 -4.10 -8.07 -2.60
CA LEU A 105 -4.25 -6.87 -3.41
C LEU A 105 -5.55 -6.15 -3.02
N ARG A 106 -5.50 -4.84 -2.87
CA ARG A 106 -6.69 -3.98 -2.73
C ARG A 106 -6.70 -2.93 -3.83
N LEU A 107 -7.90 -2.53 -4.24
CA LEU A 107 -8.13 -1.50 -5.24
C LEU A 107 -8.87 -0.32 -4.62
N ALA A 108 -8.55 0.90 -5.07
CA ALA A 108 -9.26 2.11 -4.68
C ALA A 108 -9.30 3.13 -5.82
N SER A 109 -10.34 3.97 -5.88
CA SER A 109 -10.42 5.08 -6.82
C SER A 109 -9.54 6.28 -6.41
N GLN A 110 -9.24 6.39 -5.11
CA GLN A 110 -8.45 7.47 -4.52
C GLN A 110 -7.34 6.90 -3.63
N PRO A 111 -6.19 7.59 -3.47
CA PRO A 111 -5.10 7.12 -2.63
C PRO A 111 -5.50 7.03 -1.15
N THR A 112 -6.52 7.77 -0.76
CA THR A 112 -7.09 7.78 0.59
C THR A 112 -8.15 6.70 0.80
N GLY A 113 -8.48 5.93 -0.24
CA GLY A 113 -9.58 4.96 -0.21
C GLY A 113 -10.96 5.57 -0.54
N PRO A 114 -12.06 4.88 -0.21
CA PRO A 114 -12.06 3.59 0.48
C PRO A 114 -11.36 2.51 -0.33
N TRP A 115 -10.55 1.70 0.35
CA TRP A 115 -9.91 0.54 -0.24
C TRP A 115 -10.87 -0.64 -0.23
N GLY A 116 -11.01 -1.30 -1.38
CA GLY A 116 -11.89 -2.46 -1.54
C GLY A 116 -11.49 -3.65 -0.66
N THR A 117 -12.31 -4.71 -0.69
CA THR A 117 -12.01 -5.96 0.01
C THR A 117 -10.67 -6.54 -0.45
N PRO A 118 -9.89 -7.18 0.45
CA PRO A 118 -8.63 -7.81 0.08
C PRO A 118 -8.88 -8.98 -0.89
N ILE A 119 -8.09 -9.03 -1.95
CA ILE A 119 -8.07 -10.09 -2.95
C ILE A 119 -6.82 -10.92 -2.69
N PRO A 120 -6.93 -12.17 -2.21
CA PRO A 120 -5.76 -13.01 -2.00
C PRO A 120 -5.07 -13.32 -3.34
N VAL A 121 -3.75 -13.15 -3.40
CA VAL A 121 -2.94 -13.45 -4.58
C VAL A 121 -1.88 -14.54 -4.32
N ALA A 122 -1.50 -14.75 -3.07
CA ALA A 122 -0.68 -15.86 -2.61
C ALA A 122 -0.96 -16.11 -1.13
N SER A 123 -0.77 -17.34 -0.64
CA SER A 123 -1.06 -17.72 0.75
C SER A 123 0.04 -18.58 1.37
N PHE A 124 0.11 -18.61 2.70
CA PHE A 124 1.02 -19.51 3.46
C PHE A 124 0.76 -20.98 3.16
N SER A 125 -0.47 -21.36 2.83
CA SER A 125 -0.78 -22.74 2.46
C SER A 125 -0.16 -23.17 1.13
N GLN A 126 0.01 -22.23 0.20
CA GLN A 126 0.65 -22.46 -1.10
C GLN A 126 2.16 -22.25 -1.04
N TYR A 127 2.58 -21.24 -0.31
CA TYR A 127 3.97 -20.80 -0.19
C TYR A 127 4.28 -20.54 1.28
N PRO A 128 4.71 -21.57 2.04
CA PRO A 128 5.01 -21.39 3.47
C PRO A 128 6.00 -20.26 3.72
N HIS A 129 5.74 -19.46 4.75
CA HIS A 129 6.56 -18.32 5.17
C HIS A 129 6.81 -17.28 4.07
N LEU A 130 5.85 -17.07 3.16
CA LEU A 130 5.96 -16.03 2.12
C LEU A 130 5.96 -14.64 2.75
N TYR A 131 6.60 -13.68 2.08
CA TYR A 131 6.59 -12.26 2.45
C TYR A 131 7.08 -11.39 1.29
N GLY A 132 7.07 -10.06 1.48
CA GLY A 132 7.66 -9.12 0.55
C GLY A 132 6.93 -9.04 -0.79
N GLY A 133 5.59 -9.00 -0.77
CA GLY A 133 4.79 -8.79 -1.96
C GLY A 133 5.04 -7.40 -2.56
N PHE A 134 5.68 -7.34 -3.74
CA PHE A 134 6.01 -6.09 -4.41
C PHE A 134 5.44 -6.06 -5.83
N LEU A 135 4.53 -5.11 -6.10
CA LEU A 135 3.94 -4.89 -7.41
C LEU A 135 5.00 -4.54 -8.45
N ASN A 136 5.02 -5.26 -9.55
CA ASN A 136 5.86 -4.88 -10.68
C ASN A 136 5.30 -3.59 -11.31
N PRO A 137 6.10 -2.53 -11.44
CA PRO A 137 5.65 -1.25 -11.98
C PRO A 137 5.18 -1.35 -13.44
N ASP A 138 5.61 -2.38 -14.18
CA ASP A 138 5.24 -2.61 -15.57
C ASP A 138 3.95 -3.43 -15.74
N SER A 139 3.34 -3.93 -14.67
CA SER A 139 2.01 -4.56 -14.76
C SER A 139 0.97 -3.60 -15.32
N ARG A 140 0.01 -4.13 -16.07
CA ARG A 140 -1.03 -3.30 -16.71
C ARG A 140 -2.39 -4.00 -16.65
N GLY A 141 -3.40 -3.24 -16.29
CA GLY A 141 -4.78 -3.70 -16.32
C GLY A 141 -5.02 -4.86 -15.37
N THR A 142 -5.64 -5.92 -15.85
CA THR A 142 -6.00 -7.10 -15.04
C THR A 142 -4.85 -8.08 -14.84
N ASP A 143 -3.79 -7.96 -15.60
CA ASP A 143 -2.62 -8.85 -15.49
C ASP A 143 -1.62 -8.23 -14.50
N ILE A 144 -1.65 -8.74 -13.27
CA ILE A 144 -0.83 -8.26 -12.17
C ILE A 144 0.39 -9.15 -12.03
N TYR A 145 1.56 -8.56 -12.23
CA TYR A 145 2.84 -9.17 -11.93
C TYR A 145 3.38 -8.60 -10.62
N PHE A 146 3.94 -9.45 -9.80
CA PHE A 146 4.55 -9.04 -8.53
C PHE A 146 5.69 -9.97 -8.17
N THR A 147 6.58 -9.51 -7.32
CA THR A 147 7.60 -10.37 -6.73
C THR A 147 7.23 -10.71 -5.29
N MET A 148 7.65 -11.88 -4.85
CA MET A 148 7.61 -12.30 -3.45
C MET A 148 8.79 -13.21 -3.13
N THR A 149 9.00 -13.47 -1.86
CA THR A 149 10.00 -14.44 -1.40
C THR A 149 9.45 -15.32 -0.28
N GLN A 150 10.20 -16.35 0.09
CA GLN A 150 9.93 -17.22 1.23
C GLN A 150 11.14 -17.17 2.17
N HIS A 151 10.89 -17.05 3.47
CA HIS A 151 11.95 -16.91 4.48
C HIS A 151 13.00 -18.02 4.43
N ASP A 152 12.57 -19.25 4.14
CA ASP A 152 13.48 -20.41 4.15
C ASP A 152 14.37 -20.51 2.91
N ARG A 153 14.03 -19.80 1.84
CA ARG A 153 14.70 -19.91 0.54
C ARG A 153 15.45 -18.66 0.12
N TYR A 154 15.00 -17.49 0.55
CA TYR A 154 15.53 -16.16 0.17
C TYR A 154 15.65 -15.94 -1.35
N ASN A 155 14.88 -16.68 -2.15
CA ASN A 155 14.83 -16.52 -3.59
C ASN A 155 13.61 -15.65 -3.95
N VAL A 156 13.86 -14.63 -4.77
CA VAL A 156 12.78 -13.78 -5.29
C VAL A 156 12.10 -14.52 -6.46
N SER A 157 10.80 -14.72 -6.33
CA SER A 157 9.95 -15.31 -7.38
C SER A 157 9.12 -14.23 -8.05
N LEU A 158 9.09 -14.22 -9.38
CA LEU A 158 8.14 -13.43 -10.16
C LEU A 158 6.83 -14.20 -10.24
N MET A 159 5.77 -13.56 -9.80
CA MET A 159 4.42 -14.11 -9.75
C MET A 159 3.52 -13.39 -10.74
N HIS A 160 2.49 -14.08 -11.22
CA HIS A 160 1.45 -13.51 -12.07
C HIS A 160 0.08 -13.95 -11.57
N VAL A 161 -0.84 -12.99 -11.51
CA VAL A 161 -2.26 -13.25 -11.26
C VAL A 161 -3.11 -12.42 -12.21
N ARG A 162 -4.17 -13.01 -12.74
CA ARG A 162 -5.17 -12.28 -13.51
C ARG A 162 -6.36 -11.95 -12.64
N LEU A 163 -6.69 -10.67 -12.51
CA LEU A 163 -7.85 -10.23 -11.77
C LEU A 163 -9.14 -10.61 -12.52
N PRO A 164 -10.12 -11.22 -11.83
CA PRO A 164 -11.39 -11.53 -12.45
C PRO A 164 -12.21 -10.26 -12.74
N ALA A 165 -12.99 -10.27 -13.83
CA ALA A 165 -13.72 -9.11 -14.32
C ALA A 165 -14.70 -8.51 -13.28
N ASN A 166 -15.27 -9.33 -12.40
CA ASN A 166 -16.17 -8.87 -11.33
C ASN A 166 -15.49 -8.01 -10.26
N VAL A 167 -14.18 -8.13 -10.08
CA VAL A 167 -13.42 -7.29 -9.15
C VAL A 167 -13.40 -5.84 -9.61
N LEU A 168 -13.45 -5.62 -10.92
CA LEU A 168 -13.43 -4.28 -11.50
C LEU A 168 -14.76 -3.52 -11.30
N SER A 169 -15.87 -4.24 -11.20
CA SER A 169 -17.20 -3.68 -10.95
C SER A 169 -17.49 -3.42 -9.46
N ALA A 170 -16.73 -4.04 -8.56
CA ALA A 170 -16.90 -3.91 -7.11
C ALA A 170 -16.10 -2.74 -6.49
N ARG A 171 -15.60 -1.79 -7.28
CA ARG A 171 -14.84 -0.65 -6.76
C ARG A 171 -15.74 0.27 -5.94
N PRO A 172 -15.32 0.66 -4.74
CA PRO A 172 -15.98 1.75 -4.06
C PRO A 172 -15.84 3.03 -4.91
N GLY A 173 -16.96 3.61 -5.29
CA GLY A 173 -16.98 4.93 -5.93
C GLY A 173 -16.37 6.01 -5.04
N PRO A 174 -15.98 7.18 -5.59
CA PRO A 174 -15.57 8.30 -4.78
C PRO A 174 -16.67 8.63 -3.78
N ARG A 175 -16.32 8.87 -2.53
CA ARG A 175 -17.27 9.43 -1.56
C ARG A 175 -17.63 10.83 -2.03
N SER A 176 -18.91 11.06 -2.23
CA SER A 176 -19.49 12.38 -2.49
C SER A 176 -19.22 13.34 -1.33
#